data_0401c78a7ea27d2627e1920a2a7c065b
#
_entry.id   0401c78a7ea27d2627e1920a2a7c065b
#
_cell.length_a   1.000
_cell.length_b   1.000
_cell.length_c   1.000
_cell.angle_alpha   90.00
_cell.angle_beta   90.00
_cell.angle_gamma   90.00
#
_symmetry.space_group_name_H-M   'P 1'
#
loop_
_entity.id
_entity.type
_entity.pdbx_description
1 polymer ?
#
loop_
_entity_poly.entity_id
_entity_poly.type
_entity_poly.pdbx_seq_one_letter_code
_entity_poly.pdbx_strand_id
1 'polypeptide(L)'
;MTPWSATGSPFVNARTPGVDRRRPAVLTDFDDTAAAQNVAELLLHEFGHPTWTDVRERFRAGELSLKDYQEKAFLEIQAEKGAMQSYVRVNANFRPHFAELSAFCRANSIPMCIISQGLDFYIQALLDGCGQSEMPVYAVATDFDGQGRVCGYRYDFAYPDAPHLGNSKALIVRRFQEQGHHVFFMGDGRSDFEAGEVADTVFAHRQMAAMCDDAGIEFASFTDFGPVLEAVRHYVSVLNGD
;
A
#
# COMPACT_ATOMS: atom_id res chain seq x y z
N MET A 1 22.69 -18.86 -3.78
CA MET A 1 21.41 -18.81 -4.53
C MET A 1 21.04 -20.23 -4.91
N THR A 2 20.23 -20.92 -4.14
CA THR A 2 19.66 -22.21 -4.49
C THR A 2 18.32 -21.99 -5.14
N PRO A 3 18.01 -22.60 -6.29
CA PRO A 3 16.72 -22.42 -6.92
C PRO A 3 15.62 -23.13 -6.10
N TRP A 4 14.54 -22.44 -5.94
CA TRP A 4 13.30 -22.90 -5.36
C TRP A 4 12.87 -24.27 -5.92
N SER A 5 12.81 -25.30 -5.08
CA SER A 5 12.20 -26.59 -5.46
C SER A 5 10.69 -26.52 -5.19
N ALA A 6 9.90 -26.75 -6.22
CA ALA A 6 8.43 -26.66 -6.25
C ALA A 6 7.71 -27.77 -5.45
N THR A 7 8.12 -28.08 -4.21
CA THR A 7 7.48 -29.09 -3.37
C THR A 7 7.41 -28.63 -1.91
N GLY A 8 6.62 -27.59 -1.65
CA GLY A 8 6.29 -27.11 -0.31
C GLY A 8 5.86 -25.66 -0.37
N SER A 9 4.61 -25.37 -0.04
CA SER A 9 4.11 -24.00 0.07
C SER A 9 4.88 -23.31 1.22
N PRO A 10 5.59 -22.18 1.00
CA PRO A 10 6.37 -21.49 2.04
C PRO A 10 5.48 -20.68 3.01
N PHE A 11 4.18 -20.72 2.85
CA PHE A 11 3.22 -19.88 3.54
C PHE A 11 2.61 -20.50 4.81
N VAL A 12 3.12 -21.62 5.27
CA VAL A 12 2.69 -22.21 6.55
C VAL A 12 3.72 -21.83 7.61
N ASN A 13 3.44 -20.73 8.32
CA ASN A 13 4.21 -20.33 9.49
C ASN A 13 4.32 -21.48 10.49
N ALA A 14 5.52 -21.83 10.94
CA ALA A 14 5.82 -22.91 11.87
C ALA A 14 5.34 -22.60 13.33
N ARG A 15 4.19 -22.01 13.51
CA ARG A 15 3.48 -21.91 14.78
C ARG A 15 2.44 -23.00 14.83
N THR A 16 2.80 -24.15 15.45
CA THR A 16 1.95 -25.27 15.91
C THR A 16 0.87 -25.77 14.92
N PRO A 17 0.61 -27.07 14.74
CA PRO A 17 -0.24 -27.63 13.71
C PRO A 17 -1.74 -27.43 13.97
N GLY A 18 -2.19 -26.18 13.90
CA GLY A 18 -3.58 -25.79 13.78
C GLY A 18 -3.70 -24.92 12.52
N VAL A 19 -4.45 -25.37 11.52
CA VAL A 19 -4.77 -24.57 10.34
C VAL A 19 -5.34 -23.24 10.82
N ASP A 20 -4.73 -22.10 10.46
CA ASP A 20 -5.33 -20.79 10.70
C ASP A 20 -6.67 -20.72 9.96
N ARG A 21 -7.75 -20.59 10.70
CA ARG A 21 -9.13 -20.60 10.17
C ARG A 21 -9.71 -19.19 10.05
N ARG A 22 -8.91 -18.16 10.29
CA ARG A 22 -9.36 -16.78 10.09
C ARG A 22 -9.67 -16.53 8.61
N ARG A 23 -10.66 -15.70 8.34
CA ARG A 23 -10.96 -15.29 6.95
C ARG A 23 -9.82 -14.41 6.43
N PRO A 24 -9.38 -14.58 5.17
CA PRO A 24 -8.34 -13.72 4.62
C PRO A 24 -8.82 -12.27 4.45
N ALA A 25 -7.87 -11.33 4.56
CA ALA A 25 -8.00 -9.95 4.10
C ALA A 25 -6.72 -9.57 3.36
N VAL A 26 -6.83 -8.76 2.31
CA VAL A 26 -5.72 -8.36 1.44
C VAL A 26 -5.52 -6.86 1.55
N LEU A 27 -4.39 -6.45 2.11
CA LEU A 27 -4.03 -5.05 2.33
C LEU A 27 -2.76 -4.72 1.55
N THR A 28 -2.81 -3.72 0.69
CA THR A 28 -1.66 -3.33 -0.14
C THR A 28 -1.31 -1.86 0.05
N ASP A 29 -0.02 -1.55 0.09
CA ASP A 29 0.45 -0.21 -0.18
C ASP A 29 0.12 0.20 -1.63
N PHE A 30 0.27 1.49 -1.95
CA PHE A 30 -0.10 2.03 -3.25
C PHE A 30 1.10 2.39 -4.13
N ASP A 31 1.86 3.43 -3.74
CA ASP A 31 2.97 3.96 -4.54
C ASP A 31 4.10 2.92 -4.67
N ASP A 32 4.57 2.65 -5.89
CA ASP A 32 5.58 1.61 -6.17
C ASP A 32 5.18 0.18 -5.75
N THR A 33 3.98 -0.02 -5.18
CA THR A 33 3.45 -1.32 -4.74
C THR A 33 2.26 -1.75 -5.59
N ALA A 34 1.04 -1.26 -5.35
CA ALA A 34 -0.12 -1.54 -6.20
C ALA A 34 -0.01 -0.82 -7.55
N ALA A 35 0.30 0.47 -7.53
CA ALA A 35 0.73 1.19 -8.72
C ALA A 35 2.16 0.79 -9.11
N ALA A 36 2.40 0.67 -10.42
CA ALA A 36 3.72 0.36 -10.94
C ALA A 36 4.70 1.53 -10.80
N GLN A 37 4.18 2.75 -10.60
CA GLN A 37 4.93 3.99 -10.42
C GLN A 37 4.71 4.56 -9.01
N ASN A 38 5.65 5.41 -8.58
CA ASN A 38 5.40 6.35 -7.49
C ASN A 38 4.54 7.51 -8.04
N VAL A 39 3.25 7.45 -7.77
CA VAL A 39 2.27 8.40 -8.33
C VAL A 39 2.43 9.78 -7.69
N ALA A 40 2.82 9.84 -6.42
CA ALA A 40 3.14 11.10 -5.75
C ALA A 40 4.31 11.82 -6.46
N GLU A 41 5.44 11.12 -6.69
CA GLU A 41 6.57 11.70 -7.44
C GLU A 41 6.19 12.05 -8.88
N LEU A 42 5.36 11.25 -9.53
CA LEU A 42 4.87 11.51 -10.89
C LEU A 42 4.12 12.85 -10.96
N LEU A 43 3.24 13.13 -9.99
CA LEU A 43 2.54 14.41 -9.87
C LEU A 43 3.49 15.58 -9.54
N LEU A 44 4.45 15.38 -8.65
CA LEU A 44 5.41 16.41 -8.29
C LEU A 44 6.37 16.76 -9.45
N HIS A 45 6.69 15.80 -10.30
CA HIS A 45 7.47 16.07 -11.52
C HIS A 45 6.72 16.92 -12.52
N GLU A 46 5.41 16.74 -12.68
CA GLU A 46 4.59 17.47 -13.65
C GLU A 46 4.12 18.82 -13.12
N PHE A 47 3.64 18.85 -11.87
CA PHE A 47 2.93 19.98 -11.30
C PHE A 47 3.64 20.65 -10.12
N GLY A 48 4.68 20.00 -9.58
CA GLY A 48 5.37 20.49 -8.39
C GLY A 48 6.10 21.82 -8.62
N HIS A 49 6.15 22.67 -7.61
CA HIS A 49 7.03 23.83 -7.63
C HIS A 49 8.49 23.35 -7.69
N PRO A 50 9.40 23.99 -8.43
CA PRO A 50 10.79 23.53 -8.59
C PRO A 50 11.54 23.20 -7.28
N THR A 51 11.17 23.85 -6.18
CA THR A 51 11.77 23.62 -4.84
C THR A 51 11.40 22.26 -4.22
N TRP A 52 10.43 21.51 -4.79
CA TRP A 52 10.06 20.22 -4.23
C TRP A 52 11.24 19.22 -4.19
N THR A 53 12.17 19.34 -5.12
CA THR A 53 13.37 18.50 -5.16
C THR A 53 14.27 18.73 -3.93
N ASP A 54 14.40 19.97 -3.47
CA ASP A 54 15.17 20.30 -2.26
C ASP A 54 14.47 19.74 -1.01
N VAL A 55 13.14 19.83 -0.97
CA VAL A 55 12.34 19.24 0.12
C VAL A 55 12.50 17.72 0.14
N ARG A 56 12.53 17.06 -1.03
CA ARG A 56 12.78 15.63 -1.18
C ARG A 56 14.18 15.23 -0.67
N GLU A 57 15.22 16.00 -1.01
CA GLU A 57 16.58 15.69 -0.56
C GLU A 57 16.69 15.80 0.97
N ARG A 58 16.03 16.77 1.59
CA ARG A 58 15.95 16.88 3.05
C ARG A 58 15.21 15.72 3.70
N PHE A 59 14.13 15.23 3.06
CA PHE A 59 13.44 14.02 3.50
C PHE A 59 14.38 12.80 3.41
N ARG A 60 15.10 12.62 2.30
CA ARG A 60 16.08 11.54 2.12
C ARG A 60 17.23 11.59 3.10
N ALA A 61 17.63 12.79 3.51
CA ALA A 61 18.62 13.01 4.55
C ALA A 61 18.10 12.73 5.98
N GLY A 62 16.80 12.46 6.14
CA GLY A 62 16.16 12.22 7.44
C GLY A 62 15.86 13.50 8.24
N GLU A 63 15.93 14.67 7.61
CA GLU A 63 15.62 15.96 8.25
C GLU A 63 14.11 16.22 8.34
N LEU A 64 13.34 15.56 7.52
CA LEU A 64 11.87 15.68 7.44
C LEU A 64 11.23 14.30 7.59
N SER A 65 10.07 14.26 8.25
CA SER A 65 9.20 13.09 8.18
C SER A 65 8.58 12.98 6.78
N LEU A 66 8.04 11.79 6.42
CA LEU A 66 7.30 11.62 5.17
C LEU A 66 6.08 12.57 5.12
N LYS A 67 5.41 12.75 6.25
CA LYS A 67 4.31 13.71 6.41
C LYS A 67 4.75 15.13 6.05
N ASP A 68 5.82 15.62 6.68
CA ASP A 68 6.32 16.99 6.44
C ASP A 68 6.77 17.19 4.98
N TYR A 69 7.44 16.18 4.41
CA TYR A 69 7.81 16.21 2.99
C TYR A 69 6.59 16.36 2.09
N GLN A 70 5.62 15.48 2.27
CA GLN A 70 4.42 15.45 1.44
C GLN A 70 3.60 16.74 1.55
N GLU A 71 3.37 17.22 2.79
CA GLU A 71 2.65 18.47 3.01
C GLU A 71 3.34 19.66 2.34
N LYS A 72 4.66 19.79 2.51
CA LYS A 72 5.42 20.90 1.90
C LYS A 72 5.42 20.83 0.37
N ALA A 73 5.59 19.64 -0.19
CA ALA A 73 5.71 19.49 -1.63
C ALA A 73 4.35 19.71 -2.36
N PHE A 74 3.24 19.22 -1.79
CA PHE A 74 1.95 19.31 -2.44
C PHE A 74 1.19 20.62 -2.18
N LEU A 75 1.41 21.31 -1.05
CA LEU A 75 0.78 22.62 -0.82
C LEU A 75 1.24 23.72 -1.79
N GLU A 76 2.39 23.55 -2.42
CA GLU A 76 2.91 24.50 -3.41
C GLU A 76 2.39 24.23 -4.84
N ILE A 77 1.68 23.13 -5.07
CA ILE A 77 1.10 22.81 -6.37
C ILE A 77 -0.04 23.80 -6.69
N GLN A 78 0.06 24.45 -7.86
CA GLN A 78 -0.96 25.39 -8.33
C GLN A 78 -2.01 24.74 -9.26
N ALA A 79 -1.80 23.47 -9.63
CA ALA A 79 -2.74 22.73 -10.48
C ALA A 79 -4.02 22.36 -9.72
N GLU A 80 -5.12 22.35 -10.46
CA GLU A 80 -6.42 21.93 -9.93
C GLU A 80 -6.48 20.40 -9.77
N LYS A 81 -7.25 19.93 -8.81
CA LYS A 81 -7.51 18.50 -8.56
C LYS A 81 -7.82 17.72 -9.83
N GLY A 82 -8.73 18.25 -10.66
CA GLY A 82 -9.16 17.57 -11.90
C GLY A 82 -8.04 17.38 -12.91
N ALA A 83 -7.11 18.35 -13.04
CA ALA A 83 -5.94 18.24 -13.90
C ALA A 83 -4.98 17.15 -13.40
N MET A 84 -4.67 17.15 -12.11
CA MET A 84 -3.83 16.14 -11.48
C MET A 84 -4.43 14.73 -11.61
N GLN A 85 -5.73 14.58 -11.34
CA GLN A 85 -6.41 13.29 -11.49
C GLN A 85 -6.43 12.79 -12.94
N SER A 86 -6.62 13.69 -13.91
CA SER A 86 -6.58 13.35 -15.34
C SER A 86 -5.18 12.89 -15.74
N TYR A 87 -4.15 13.53 -15.23
CA TYR A 87 -2.76 13.15 -15.49
C TYR A 87 -2.44 11.75 -14.93
N VAL A 88 -2.90 11.45 -13.70
CA VAL A 88 -2.73 10.13 -13.08
C VAL A 88 -3.37 9.04 -13.92
N ARG A 89 -4.62 9.24 -14.39
CA ARG A 89 -5.33 8.23 -15.21
C ARG A 89 -4.62 7.89 -16.53
N VAL A 90 -3.82 8.81 -17.07
CA VAL A 90 -3.09 8.62 -18.32
C VAL A 90 -1.69 8.04 -18.09
N ASN A 91 -1.02 8.42 -17.01
CA ASN A 91 0.40 8.18 -16.82
C ASN A 91 0.73 7.14 -15.74
N ALA A 92 -0.26 6.69 -14.97
CA ALA A 92 -0.09 5.64 -13.96
C ALA A 92 -0.91 4.39 -14.31
N ASN A 93 -0.43 3.24 -13.84
CA ASN A 93 -1.15 1.98 -14.00
C ASN A 93 -0.88 1.05 -12.81
N PHE A 94 -1.82 0.15 -12.56
CA PHE A 94 -1.62 -0.94 -11.60
C PHE A 94 -0.62 -1.97 -12.14
N ARG A 95 0.09 -2.64 -11.23
CA ARG A 95 0.92 -3.79 -11.59
C ARG A 95 0.06 -4.92 -12.17
N PRO A 96 0.66 -5.80 -12.99
CA PRO A 96 -0.04 -6.97 -13.54
C PRO A 96 -0.73 -7.80 -12.44
N HIS A 97 -1.84 -8.40 -12.78
CA HIS A 97 -2.68 -9.26 -11.91
C HIS A 97 -3.36 -8.56 -10.72
N PHE A 98 -3.23 -7.23 -10.56
CA PHE A 98 -3.97 -6.50 -9.52
C PHE A 98 -5.48 -6.61 -9.72
N ALA A 99 -5.95 -6.44 -10.96
CA ALA A 99 -7.38 -6.52 -11.28
C ALA A 99 -7.94 -7.94 -11.07
N GLU A 100 -7.16 -8.97 -11.41
CA GLU A 100 -7.54 -10.38 -11.20
C GLU A 100 -7.60 -10.71 -9.70
N LEU A 101 -6.66 -10.24 -8.90
CA LEU A 101 -6.70 -10.39 -7.43
C LEU A 101 -7.93 -9.69 -6.86
N SER A 102 -8.20 -8.45 -7.27
CA SER A 102 -9.39 -7.70 -6.82
C SER A 102 -10.68 -8.43 -7.20
N ALA A 103 -10.78 -8.94 -8.43
CA ALA A 103 -11.95 -9.71 -8.89
C ALA A 103 -12.12 -11.00 -8.06
N PHE A 104 -11.04 -11.73 -7.78
CA PHE A 104 -11.07 -12.92 -6.95
C PHE A 104 -11.51 -12.60 -5.51
N CYS A 105 -10.95 -11.56 -4.91
CA CYS A 105 -11.34 -11.14 -3.57
C CYS A 105 -12.83 -10.79 -3.49
N ARG A 106 -13.34 -10.03 -4.46
CA ARG A 106 -14.75 -9.66 -4.54
C ARG A 106 -15.66 -10.87 -4.68
N ALA A 107 -15.32 -11.81 -5.58
CA ALA A 107 -16.10 -13.03 -5.82
C ALA A 107 -16.17 -13.95 -4.57
N ASN A 108 -15.17 -13.87 -3.69
CA ASN A 108 -15.09 -14.70 -2.48
C ASN A 108 -15.40 -13.92 -1.18
N SER A 109 -15.91 -12.68 -1.29
CA SER A 109 -16.21 -11.80 -0.14
C SER A 109 -15.00 -11.59 0.78
N ILE A 110 -13.80 -11.49 0.18
CA ILE A 110 -12.55 -11.20 0.88
C ILE A 110 -12.34 -9.68 0.87
N PRO A 111 -12.21 -9.03 2.01
CA PRO A 111 -11.84 -7.63 2.07
C PRO A 111 -10.50 -7.39 1.36
N MET A 112 -10.49 -6.49 0.39
CA MET A 112 -9.28 -5.98 -0.22
C MET A 112 -9.29 -4.46 -0.16
N CYS A 113 -8.20 -3.85 0.30
CA CYS A 113 -8.09 -2.41 0.41
C CYS A 113 -6.67 -1.91 0.17
N ILE A 114 -6.58 -0.62 -0.18
CA ILE A 114 -5.32 0.10 -0.22
C ILE A 114 -5.09 0.79 1.12
N ILE A 115 -3.89 0.63 1.69
CA ILE A 115 -3.44 1.32 2.90
C ILE A 115 -2.17 2.10 2.57
N SER A 116 -2.22 3.43 2.59
CA SER A 116 -1.14 4.28 2.08
C SER A 116 -0.86 5.46 2.98
N GLN A 117 0.36 5.94 2.97
CA GLN A 117 0.71 7.25 3.49
C GLN A 117 0.62 8.34 2.41
N GLY A 118 0.29 7.97 1.17
CA GLY A 118 -0.01 8.88 0.07
C GLY A 118 -1.38 9.55 0.17
N LEU A 119 -1.72 10.38 -0.83
CA LEU A 119 -2.94 11.19 -0.82
C LEU A 119 -4.11 10.47 -1.51
N ASP A 120 -5.25 10.49 -0.89
CA ASP A 120 -6.47 9.80 -1.33
C ASP A 120 -6.92 10.17 -2.74
N PHE A 121 -6.79 11.44 -3.12
CA PHE A 121 -7.34 11.94 -4.39
C PHE A 121 -6.68 11.34 -5.63
N TYR A 122 -5.37 11.07 -5.58
CA TYR A 122 -4.70 10.47 -6.73
C TYR A 122 -4.83 8.93 -6.73
N ILE A 123 -4.89 8.32 -5.55
CA ILE A 123 -5.18 6.89 -5.41
C ILE A 123 -6.56 6.60 -6.01
N GLN A 124 -7.58 7.38 -5.60
CA GLN A 124 -8.92 7.25 -6.12
C GLN A 124 -8.99 7.50 -7.64
N ALA A 125 -8.20 8.45 -8.17
CA ALA A 125 -8.15 8.71 -9.59
C ALA A 125 -7.72 7.51 -10.42
N LEU A 126 -6.70 6.76 -9.95
CA LEU A 126 -6.25 5.54 -10.62
C LEU A 126 -7.28 4.42 -10.51
N LEU A 127 -7.86 4.23 -9.32
CA LEU A 127 -8.93 3.24 -9.09
C LEU A 127 -10.14 3.50 -10.00
N ASP A 128 -10.60 4.75 -10.11
CA ASP A 128 -11.71 5.15 -10.98
C ASP A 128 -11.40 4.86 -12.45
N GLY A 129 -10.18 5.17 -12.88
CA GLY A 129 -9.73 4.94 -14.25
C GLY A 129 -9.68 3.46 -14.66
N CYS A 130 -9.58 2.56 -13.68
CA CYS A 130 -9.46 1.11 -13.88
C CYS A 130 -10.71 0.33 -13.44
N GLY A 131 -11.84 1.01 -13.18
CA GLY A 131 -13.09 0.36 -12.77
C GLY A 131 -13.05 -0.30 -11.38
N GLN A 132 -12.22 0.23 -10.46
CA GLN A 132 -12.05 -0.26 -9.10
C GLN A 132 -12.53 0.78 -8.05
N SER A 133 -13.43 1.67 -8.42
CA SER A 133 -13.88 2.82 -7.59
C SER A 133 -14.43 2.44 -6.22
N GLU A 134 -14.95 1.22 -6.08
CA GLU A 134 -15.51 0.70 -4.82
C GLU A 134 -14.45 0.16 -3.85
N MET A 135 -13.17 0.11 -4.25
CA MET A 135 -12.12 -0.41 -3.38
C MET A 135 -11.88 0.54 -2.20
N PRO A 136 -11.93 0.08 -0.95
CA PRO A 136 -11.65 0.93 0.20
C PRO A 136 -10.20 1.44 0.19
N VAL A 137 -10.03 2.72 0.50
CA VAL A 137 -8.74 3.40 0.57
C VAL A 137 -8.56 3.99 1.97
N TYR A 138 -7.51 3.59 2.65
CA TYR A 138 -7.04 4.15 3.92
C TYR A 138 -5.77 4.94 3.63
N ALA A 139 -5.93 6.24 3.39
CA ALA A 139 -4.85 7.14 2.96
C ALA A 139 -4.96 8.50 3.67
N VAL A 140 -4.09 9.44 3.32
CA VAL A 140 -4.18 10.81 3.82
C VAL A 140 -5.29 11.52 3.07
N ALA A 141 -6.32 11.95 3.79
CA ALA A 141 -7.42 12.72 3.20
C ALA A 141 -6.95 14.13 2.84
N THR A 142 -7.25 14.56 1.61
CA THR A 142 -6.75 15.82 1.04
C THR A 142 -7.89 16.82 0.89
N ASP A 143 -7.73 18.00 1.47
CA ASP A 143 -8.67 19.11 1.33
C ASP A 143 -8.25 20.00 0.16
N PHE A 144 -9.26 20.51 -0.57
CA PHE A 144 -9.09 21.41 -1.72
C PHE A 144 -9.83 22.72 -1.50
N ASP A 145 -9.20 23.81 -1.93
CA ASP A 145 -9.81 25.15 -1.91
C ASP A 145 -10.90 25.32 -3.00
N GLY A 146 -11.55 26.48 -3.01
CA GLY A 146 -12.57 26.81 -4.01
C GLY A 146 -12.06 26.88 -5.46
N GLN A 147 -10.75 26.81 -5.67
CA GLN A 147 -10.10 26.74 -6.99
C GLN A 147 -9.58 25.32 -7.31
N GLY A 148 -9.86 24.34 -6.44
CA GLY A 148 -9.44 22.96 -6.61
C GLY A 148 -7.96 22.71 -6.31
N ARG A 149 -7.26 23.60 -5.59
CA ARG A 149 -5.86 23.43 -5.19
C ARG A 149 -5.79 22.82 -3.81
N VAL A 150 -4.75 22.01 -3.56
CA VAL A 150 -4.50 21.41 -2.24
C VAL A 150 -4.35 22.51 -1.18
N CYS A 151 -5.12 22.42 -0.10
CA CYS A 151 -5.11 23.41 0.97
C CYS A 151 -5.02 22.81 2.38
N GLY A 152 -5.11 21.49 2.52
CA GLY A 152 -5.00 20.85 3.82
C GLY A 152 -5.01 19.32 3.76
N TYR A 153 -4.75 18.70 4.91
CA TYR A 153 -4.67 17.26 5.07
C TYR A 153 -5.31 16.80 6.37
N ARG A 154 -5.90 15.59 6.35
CA ARG A 154 -6.40 14.91 7.54
C ARG A 154 -5.81 13.50 7.63
N TYR A 155 -5.40 13.15 8.85
CA TYR A 155 -4.73 11.89 9.17
C TYR A 155 -5.63 11.06 10.10
N ASP A 156 -6.62 10.37 9.54
CA ASP A 156 -7.63 9.62 10.30
C ASP A 156 -7.07 8.36 10.97
N PHE A 157 -5.87 7.94 10.58
CA PHE A 157 -5.17 6.75 11.08
C PHE A 157 -3.79 7.11 11.64
N ALA A 158 -3.62 8.33 12.14
CA ALA A 158 -2.35 8.79 12.70
C ALA A 158 -1.84 7.89 13.82
N TYR A 159 -0.53 7.82 13.97
CA TYR A 159 0.09 7.15 15.11
C TYR A 159 -0.41 7.82 16.41
N PRO A 160 -0.97 7.04 17.39
CA PRO A 160 -1.51 7.62 18.62
C PRO A 160 -0.48 8.41 19.42
N ASP A 161 0.74 7.86 19.52
CA ASP A 161 1.83 8.44 20.32
C ASP A 161 2.81 9.30 19.50
N ALA A 162 2.68 9.32 18.18
CA ALA A 162 3.55 10.03 17.26
C ALA A 162 2.81 10.59 16.02
N PRO A 163 1.78 11.45 16.20
CA PRO A 163 0.93 11.91 15.09
C PRO A 163 1.69 12.74 14.04
N HIS A 164 2.88 13.23 14.38
CA HIS A 164 3.78 13.91 13.46
C HIS A 164 4.36 12.98 12.37
N LEU A 165 4.28 11.67 12.54
CA LEU A 165 4.71 10.69 11.53
C LEU A 165 3.65 10.42 10.46
N GLY A 166 2.41 10.89 10.63
CA GLY A 166 1.30 10.67 9.71
C GLY A 166 0.51 9.40 10.02
N ASN A 167 -0.08 8.74 9.00
CA ASN A 167 -0.88 7.54 9.17
C ASN A 167 -0.02 6.29 9.46
N SER A 168 -0.49 5.44 10.37
CA SER A 168 0.12 4.13 10.66
C SER A 168 -0.58 3.03 9.88
N LYS A 169 0.12 2.38 8.97
CA LYS A 169 -0.37 1.19 8.26
C LYS A 169 -0.52 0.00 9.21
N ALA A 170 0.34 -0.12 10.21
CA ALA A 170 0.28 -1.18 11.22
C ALA A 170 -1.02 -1.14 12.03
N LEU A 171 -1.55 0.05 12.34
CA LEU A 171 -2.85 0.18 13.02
C LEU A 171 -4.00 -0.39 12.17
N ILE A 172 -3.95 -0.19 10.87
CA ILE A 172 -4.97 -0.71 9.96
C ILE A 172 -4.87 -2.23 9.86
N VAL A 173 -3.67 -2.78 9.74
CA VAL A 173 -3.43 -4.24 9.78
C VAL A 173 -4.02 -4.83 11.07
N ARG A 174 -3.68 -4.26 12.24
CA ARG A 174 -4.20 -4.73 13.55
C ARG A 174 -5.72 -4.69 13.63
N ARG A 175 -6.38 -3.65 13.09
CA ARG A 175 -7.85 -3.58 13.04
C ARG A 175 -8.48 -4.75 12.28
N PHE A 176 -7.90 -5.15 11.15
CA PHE A 176 -8.38 -6.31 10.41
C PHE A 176 -8.14 -7.62 11.18
N GLN A 177 -7.00 -7.74 11.85
CA GLN A 177 -6.70 -8.91 12.70
C GLN A 177 -7.67 -9.00 13.91
N GLU A 178 -7.99 -7.88 14.55
CA GLU A 178 -8.98 -7.80 15.64
C GLU A 178 -10.39 -8.16 15.17
N GLN A 179 -10.72 -7.94 13.91
CA GLN A 179 -11.96 -8.39 13.27
C GLN A 179 -11.95 -9.87 12.89
N GLY A 180 -10.87 -10.59 13.20
CA GLY A 180 -10.73 -12.03 12.95
C GLY A 180 -10.21 -12.37 11.55
N HIS A 181 -9.52 -11.45 10.89
CA HIS A 181 -8.91 -11.72 9.58
C HIS A 181 -7.45 -12.19 9.71
N HIS A 182 -7.06 -13.09 8.80
CA HIS A 182 -5.66 -13.34 8.44
C HIS A 182 -5.27 -12.33 7.38
N VAL A 183 -4.31 -11.48 7.69
CA VAL A 183 -3.94 -10.35 6.84
C VAL A 183 -2.75 -10.70 5.94
N PHE A 184 -2.99 -10.63 4.63
CA PHE A 184 -1.96 -10.59 3.59
C PHE A 184 -1.60 -9.13 3.35
N PHE A 185 -0.34 -8.77 3.58
CA PHE A 185 0.15 -7.40 3.39
C PHE A 185 1.22 -7.33 2.31
N MET A 186 1.12 -6.32 1.44
CA MET A 186 2.07 -6.03 0.37
C MET A 186 2.65 -4.62 0.51
N GLY A 187 3.99 -4.50 0.43
CA GLY A 187 4.67 -3.22 0.50
C GLY A 187 6.07 -3.23 -0.12
N ASP A 188 6.63 -2.04 -0.36
CA ASP A 188 7.94 -1.88 -0.99
C ASP A 188 8.93 -1.03 -0.20
N GLY A 189 8.46 -0.14 0.66
CA GLY A 189 9.24 0.92 1.28
C GLY A 189 9.41 0.83 2.79
N ARG A 190 10.13 1.82 3.33
CA ARG A 190 10.34 1.95 4.78
C ARG A 190 9.01 2.14 5.54
N SER A 191 8.06 2.85 4.94
CA SER A 191 6.75 3.13 5.55
C SER A 191 5.87 1.89 5.71
N ASP A 192 6.24 0.78 5.07
CA ASP A 192 5.53 -0.50 5.09
C ASP A 192 6.05 -1.45 6.15
N PHE A 193 7.25 -1.22 6.63
CA PHE A 193 7.98 -2.16 7.48
C PHE A 193 7.18 -2.52 8.75
N GLU A 194 6.67 -1.52 9.49
CA GLU A 194 5.88 -1.77 10.70
C GLU A 194 4.59 -2.56 10.43
N ALA A 195 3.98 -2.37 9.25
CA ALA A 195 2.83 -3.18 8.85
C ALA A 195 3.25 -4.63 8.55
N GLY A 196 4.42 -4.81 7.93
CA GLY A 196 5.02 -6.13 7.70
C GLY A 196 5.35 -6.87 8.99
N GLU A 197 5.84 -6.17 10.03
CA GLU A 197 6.12 -6.78 11.35
C GLU A 197 4.87 -7.38 12.02
N VAL A 198 3.70 -6.86 11.73
CA VAL A 198 2.45 -7.27 12.38
C VAL A 198 1.52 -8.09 11.49
N ALA A 199 1.72 -8.10 10.19
CA ALA A 199 0.90 -8.86 9.26
C ALA A 199 1.13 -10.38 9.40
N ASP A 200 0.14 -11.18 9.01
CA ASP A 200 0.21 -12.64 9.11
C ASP A 200 0.96 -13.28 7.93
N THR A 201 0.84 -12.70 6.74
CA THR A 201 1.58 -13.09 5.54
C THR A 201 2.08 -11.83 4.84
N VAL A 202 3.38 -11.78 4.57
CA VAL A 202 4.06 -10.61 4.03
C VAL A 202 4.56 -10.88 2.62
N PHE A 203 4.26 -9.95 1.72
CA PHE A 203 4.90 -9.84 0.41
C PHE A 203 5.70 -8.55 0.39
N ALA A 204 7.00 -8.65 0.22
CA ALA A 204 7.89 -7.51 0.25
C ALA A 204 8.68 -7.36 -1.06
N HIS A 205 8.97 -6.11 -1.37
CA HIS A 205 9.70 -5.71 -2.57
C HIS A 205 10.68 -4.59 -2.21
N ARG A 206 11.72 -4.37 -3.01
CA ARG A 206 12.67 -3.25 -2.86
C ARG A 206 13.22 -3.10 -1.41
N GLN A 207 13.07 -1.90 -0.81
CA GLN A 207 13.64 -1.58 0.49
C GLN A 207 12.98 -2.36 1.63
N MET A 208 11.66 -2.57 1.57
CA MET A 208 10.96 -3.36 2.59
C MET A 208 11.51 -4.79 2.64
N ALA A 209 11.80 -5.41 1.49
CA ALA A 209 12.38 -6.76 1.44
C ALA A 209 13.74 -6.83 2.16
N ALA A 210 14.63 -5.85 1.93
CA ALA A 210 15.91 -5.79 2.64
C ALA A 210 15.73 -5.61 4.16
N MET A 211 14.77 -4.77 4.58
CA MET A 211 14.48 -4.55 6.00
C MET A 211 13.89 -5.81 6.66
N CYS A 212 13.04 -6.56 5.95
CA CYS A 212 12.51 -7.84 6.42
C CYS A 212 13.61 -8.88 6.58
N ASP A 213 14.54 -8.99 5.62
CA ASP A 213 15.72 -9.88 5.72
C ASP A 213 16.56 -9.53 6.95
N ASP A 214 16.87 -8.26 7.14
CA ASP A 214 17.69 -7.79 8.28
C ASP A 214 17.01 -8.06 9.64
N ALA A 215 15.69 -7.98 9.69
CA ALA A 215 14.89 -8.21 10.90
C ALA A 215 14.49 -9.68 11.11
N GLY A 216 14.78 -10.57 10.15
CA GLY A 216 14.38 -11.97 10.20
C GLY A 216 12.87 -12.20 10.06
N ILE A 217 12.18 -11.30 9.38
CA ILE A 217 10.75 -11.42 9.06
C ILE A 217 10.60 -12.26 7.80
N GLU A 218 9.81 -13.34 7.90
CA GLU A 218 9.51 -14.18 6.73
C GLU A 218 8.60 -13.43 5.74
N PHE A 219 8.99 -13.40 4.48
CA PHE A 219 8.23 -12.78 3.40
C PHE A 219 8.41 -13.51 2.07
N ALA A 220 7.46 -13.29 1.16
CA ALA A 220 7.62 -13.66 -0.25
C ALA A 220 7.95 -12.42 -1.08
N SER A 221 8.92 -12.54 -1.98
CA SER A 221 9.20 -11.49 -2.96
C SER A 221 8.14 -11.46 -4.05
N PHE A 222 7.78 -10.27 -4.52
CA PHE A 222 6.85 -10.11 -5.64
C PHE A 222 7.28 -8.95 -6.56
N THR A 223 6.93 -9.05 -7.83
CA THR A 223 7.08 -8.00 -8.84
C THR A 223 5.75 -7.64 -9.50
N ASP A 224 4.77 -8.51 -9.34
CA ASP A 224 3.38 -8.39 -9.76
C ASP A 224 2.47 -9.15 -8.78
N PHE A 225 1.16 -9.04 -8.93
CA PHE A 225 0.19 -9.63 -8.02
C PHE A 225 -0.15 -11.11 -8.29
N GLY A 226 0.48 -11.76 -9.27
CA GLY A 226 0.28 -13.20 -9.55
C GLY A 226 0.58 -14.10 -8.34
N PRO A 227 1.78 -14.01 -7.73
CA PRO A 227 2.11 -14.79 -6.53
C PRO A 227 1.17 -14.52 -5.35
N VAL A 228 0.71 -13.27 -5.18
CA VAL A 228 -0.26 -12.91 -4.12
C VAL A 228 -1.60 -13.59 -4.38
N LEU A 229 -2.09 -13.52 -5.62
CA LEU A 229 -3.35 -14.16 -6.03
C LEU A 229 -3.32 -15.67 -5.78
N GLU A 230 -2.21 -16.33 -6.13
CA GLU A 230 -2.06 -17.77 -5.90
C GLU A 230 -2.02 -18.12 -4.41
N ALA A 231 -1.33 -17.33 -3.59
CA ALA A 231 -1.26 -17.55 -2.15
C ALA A 231 -2.64 -17.38 -1.49
N VAL A 232 -3.39 -16.34 -1.87
CA VAL A 232 -4.77 -16.12 -1.36
C VAL A 232 -5.71 -17.23 -1.82
N ARG A 233 -5.62 -17.69 -3.07
CA ARG A 233 -6.39 -18.85 -3.59
C ARG A 233 -6.11 -20.12 -2.81
N HIS A 234 -4.84 -20.42 -2.59
CA HIS A 234 -4.41 -21.58 -1.81
C HIS A 234 -4.94 -21.51 -0.37
N TYR A 235 -4.82 -20.35 0.26
CA TYR A 235 -5.33 -20.15 1.62
C TYR A 235 -6.84 -20.42 1.69
N VAL A 236 -7.62 -19.91 0.73
CA VAL A 236 -9.07 -20.12 0.64
C VAL A 236 -9.40 -21.61 0.42
N SER A 237 -8.66 -22.33 -0.45
CA SER A 237 -8.89 -23.75 -0.69
C SER A 237 -8.68 -24.59 0.58
N VAL A 238 -7.62 -24.31 1.33
CA VAL A 238 -7.33 -24.96 2.62
C VAL A 238 -8.43 -24.69 3.66
N LEU A 239 -8.98 -23.46 3.69
CA LEU A 239 -10.10 -23.13 4.58
C LEU A 239 -11.37 -23.91 4.25
N ASN A 240 -11.63 -24.15 2.96
CA ASN A 240 -12.82 -24.86 2.48
C ASN A 240 -12.68 -26.40 2.56
N GLY A 241 -11.48 -26.90 2.81
CA GLY A 241 -11.19 -28.33 2.91
C GLY A 241 -10.99 -29.00 1.55
N ASP A 242 -10.60 -28.24 0.52
CA ASP A 242 -10.30 -28.69 -0.84
C ASP A 242 -8.82 -29.10 -1.00
#